data_dfc491647eb80470e03de18051c74462
#
_entry.id   dfc491647eb80470e03de18051c74462
#
_cell.length_a   1.000
_cell.length_b   1.000
_cell.length_c   1.000
_cell.angle_alpha   90.00
_cell.angle_beta   90.00
_cell.angle_gamma   90.00
#
_symmetry.space_group_name_H-M   'P 1'
#
loop_
_entity.id
_entity.type
_entity.pdbx_description
1 polymer ?
#
loop_
_entity_poly.entity_id
_entity_poly.type
_entity_poly.pdbx_seq_one_letter_code
_entity_poly.pdbx_strand_id
1 'polypeptide(L)'
;NADIETVRASIENIDKGNLEVINAQEAAAEQADGIKQGLNFFNTILNVFAGIALFVGAFIIQNTFRILLLQRTKELSLLRALGTSKNQIYRLVLSESIFMSVIGSGIGIGLGIGLAVAVKEGLKYFQFGLPDGPLVLTTEAAITGAIVGISVTILSSLLPARKASQVSPMEAIRESELTPKGKSLFKRLFFGSLVTTLGFAMLFGVLYDFLDLPTLSGLQQVGFGAGVIFVGVSIITPSITKPFIFLFDKIYEIIFGILGKLATENSKRTPRRTASTASALMIGLTLISLANVITTSFKAQAESVVGEVVKADYQISAAQVFVSPGIPTGLSDELIALDEVTKLARTRATIVGFEDRPLILGGIDEEIFDLIKTDEVAGSKESFTKQNAMGVLKQKAERDDLKIGDEITLTIPEQGVETYVISYIFDWTTPPAAEFFLLIDNYSFFTNESLDTEIYFNVKNKNDATQEKLDQIVADYPGAKLRDQDGLVEEANTQIQQLLNVIYGFLSISVFVALFGITNT
;
A
#
# COMPACT_ATOMS: atom_id res chain seq x y z
N ASN A 1 16.32 13.15 43.40
CA ASN A 1 15.40 12.50 42.44
C ASN A 1 13.99 12.76 42.92
N ALA A 2 13.35 13.80 42.38
CA ALA A 2 11.94 14.03 42.63
C ALA A 2 11.15 12.93 41.85
N ASP A 3 10.13 12.38 42.52
CA ASP A 3 9.24 11.43 41.89
C ASP A 3 8.50 12.11 40.71
N ILE A 4 8.46 11.44 39.56
CA ILE A 4 7.86 11.98 38.34
C ILE A 4 6.41 12.41 38.58
N GLU A 5 5.64 11.64 39.38
CA GLU A 5 4.25 12.00 39.72
C GLU A 5 4.18 13.27 40.59
N THR A 6 5.14 13.52 41.44
CA THR A 6 5.18 14.74 42.29
C THR A 6 5.50 15.99 41.44
N VAL A 7 6.36 15.84 40.42
CA VAL A 7 6.70 16.91 39.47
C VAL A 7 5.52 17.19 38.57
N ARG A 8 4.84 16.12 38.05
CA ARG A 8 3.62 16.23 37.25
C ARG A 8 2.54 17.01 38.00
N ALA A 9 2.19 16.58 39.21
CA ALA A 9 1.19 17.26 40.05
C ALA A 9 1.56 18.71 40.38
N SER A 10 2.86 19.00 40.50
CA SER A 10 3.33 20.38 40.75
C SER A 10 3.17 21.27 39.52
N ILE A 11 3.39 20.76 38.32
CA ILE A 11 3.24 21.49 37.06
C ILE A 11 1.75 21.65 36.74
N GLU A 12 0.93 20.61 36.90
CA GLU A 12 -0.54 20.67 36.74
C GLU A 12 -1.19 21.70 37.65
N ASN A 13 -0.68 21.86 38.88
CA ASN A 13 -1.16 22.90 39.81
C ASN A 13 -0.75 24.33 39.42
N ILE A 14 0.31 24.53 38.65
CA ILE A 14 0.73 25.85 38.18
C ILE A 14 -0.21 26.37 37.09
N ASP A 15 -0.68 25.51 36.22
CA ASP A 15 -1.45 25.88 35.02
C ASP A 15 -2.97 25.69 35.14
N LYS A 16 -3.49 25.35 36.30
CA LYS A 16 -4.92 25.19 36.59
C LYS A 16 -5.71 24.29 35.61
N GLY A 17 -5.04 23.33 35.00
CA GLY A 17 -5.67 22.31 34.17
C GLY A 17 -5.78 22.63 32.67
N ASN A 18 -5.10 23.65 32.17
CA ASN A 18 -5.06 23.99 30.74
C ASN A 18 -3.96 23.26 29.96
N LEU A 19 -2.99 22.64 30.64
CA LEU A 19 -1.91 21.87 30.01
C LEU A 19 -1.95 20.43 30.48
N GLU A 20 -1.90 19.51 29.56
CA GLU A 20 -1.68 18.11 29.85
C GLU A 20 -0.18 17.86 30.04
N VAL A 21 0.21 17.49 31.26
CA VAL A 21 1.60 17.18 31.57
C VAL A 21 1.86 15.72 31.28
N ILE A 22 2.43 15.44 30.12
CA ILE A 22 2.83 14.09 29.71
C ILE A 22 4.32 13.88 29.99
N ASN A 23 4.70 12.67 30.39
CA ASN A 23 6.11 12.32 30.51
C ASN A 23 6.74 12.04 29.14
N ALA A 24 8.08 12.08 29.07
CA ALA A 24 8.80 11.86 27.81
C ALA A 24 8.49 10.51 27.13
N GLN A 25 8.09 9.49 27.91
CA GLN A 25 7.69 8.18 27.38
C GLN A 25 6.29 8.23 26.78
N GLU A 26 5.36 8.94 27.41
CA GLU A 26 4.01 9.18 26.90
C GLU A 26 4.08 10.01 25.61
N ALA A 27 4.83 11.12 25.59
CA ALA A 27 5.05 11.92 24.39
C ALA A 27 5.68 11.12 23.24
N ALA A 28 6.67 10.27 23.55
CA ALA A 28 7.26 9.38 22.55
C ALA A 28 6.27 8.32 22.06
N ALA A 29 5.36 7.83 22.90
CA ALA A 29 4.33 6.87 22.51
C ALA A 29 3.27 7.51 21.60
N GLU A 30 2.82 8.74 21.89
CA GLU A 30 1.90 9.48 21.03
C GLU A 30 2.49 9.78 19.66
N GLN A 31 3.73 10.25 19.61
CA GLN A 31 4.44 10.45 18.33
C GLN A 31 4.60 9.13 17.56
N ALA A 32 4.92 8.03 18.27
CA ALA A 32 5.02 6.71 17.66
C ALA A 32 3.68 6.22 17.11
N ASP A 33 2.55 6.54 17.75
CA ASP A 33 1.23 6.16 17.28
C ASP A 33 0.79 6.98 16.05
N GLY A 34 1.14 8.25 15.95
CA GLY A 34 0.97 9.06 14.75
C GLY A 34 1.77 8.49 13.55
N ILE A 35 3.05 8.14 13.80
CA ILE A 35 3.89 7.48 12.79
C ILE A 35 3.30 6.11 12.41
N LYS A 36 2.81 5.32 13.36
CA LYS A 36 2.16 4.03 13.07
C LYS A 36 0.93 4.18 12.18
N GLN A 37 0.10 5.20 12.38
CA GLN A 37 -1.05 5.46 11.52
C GLN A 37 -0.63 5.77 10.09
N GLY A 38 0.38 6.61 9.90
CA GLY A 38 0.97 6.87 8.57
C GLY A 38 1.56 5.60 7.94
N LEU A 39 2.20 4.75 8.74
CA LEU A 39 2.78 3.48 8.26
C LEU A 39 1.74 2.37 8.03
N ASN A 40 0.52 2.47 8.56
CA ASN A 40 -0.52 1.45 8.37
C ASN A 40 -0.89 1.24 6.90
N PHE A 41 -0.87 2.30 6.10
CA PHE A 41 -1.08 2.20 4.66
C PHE A 41 0.01 1.33 4.00
N PHE A 42 1.28 1.58 4.34
CA PHE A 42 2.40 0.77 3.86
C PHE A 42 2.32 -0.67 4.34
N ASN A 43 1.99 -0.90 5.62
CA ASN A 43 1.81 -2.24 6.16
C ASN A 43 0.69 -3.00 5.41
N THR A 44 -0.40 -2.33 5.07
CA THR A 44 -1.50 -2.94 4.34
C THR A 44 -1.07 -3.34 2.94
N ILE A 45 -0.38 -2.46 2.21
CA ILE A 45 0.19 -2.77 0.89
C ILE A 45 1.16 -3.94 0.98
N LEU A 46 2.11 -3.90 1.91
CA LEU A 46 3.09 -4.98 2.10
C LEU A 46 2.43 -6.31 2.44
N ASN A 47 1.39 -6.31 3.28
CA ASN A 47 0.64 -7.51 3.62
C ASN A 47 -0.12 -8.08 2.42
N VAL A 48 -0.69 -7.24 1.55
CA VAL A 48 -1.33 -7.68 0.30
C VAL A 48 -0.29 -8.32 -0.62
N PHE A 49 0.88 -7.69 -0.80
CA PHE A 49 1.97 -8.27 -1.60
C PHE A 49 2.51 -9.57 -1.00
N ALA A 50 2.69 -9.63 0.32
CA ALA A 50 3.08 -10.85 1.02
C ALA A 50 2.07 -11.98 0.82
N GLY A 51 0.77 -11.66 0.90
CA GLY A 51 -0.32 -12.60 0.61
C GLY A 51 -0.28 -13.14 -0.82
N ILE A 52 -0.05 -12.27 -1.81
CA ILE A 52 0.11 -12.67 -3.20
C ILE A 52 1.34 -13.56 -3.37
N ALA A 53 2.50 -13.16 -2.84
CA ALA A 53 3.73 -13.95 -2.90
C ALA A 53 3.58 -15.32 -2.23
N LEU A 54 2.92 -15.37 -1.08
CA LEU A 54 2.59 -16.60 -0.35
C LEU A 54 1.72 -17.53 -1.19
N PHE A 55 0.69 -17.00 -1.82
CA PHE A 55 -0.21 -17.74 -2.68
C PHE A 55 0.51 -18.32 -3.90
N VAL A 56 1.36 -17.50 -4.54
CA VAL A 56 2.23 -17.92 -5.66
C VAL A 56 3.18 -19.03 -5.21
N GLY A 57 3.83 -18.86 -4.07
CA GLY A 57 4.72 -19.85 -3.47
C GLY A 57 3.99 -21.16 -3.19
N ALA A 58 2.80 -21.11 -2.57
CA ALA A 58 1.96 -22.27 -2.32
C ALA A 58 1.61 -23.04 -3.60
N PHE A 59 1.26 -22.30 -4.66
CA PHE A 59 0.94 -22.89 -5.96
C PHE A 59 2.15 -23.59 -6.58
N ILE A 60 3.32 -22.97 -6.54
CA ILE A 60 4.57 -23.55 -7.07
C ILE A 60 4.97 -24.78 -6.26
N ILE A 61 4.93 -24.69 -4.92
CA ILE A 61 5.23 -25.82 -4.03
C ILE A 61 4.30 -27.00 -4.35
N GLN A 62 2.98 -26.75 -4.43
CA GLN A 62 2.01 -27.79 -4.76
C GLN A 62 2.29 -28.45 -6.11
N ASN A 63 2.67 -27.65 -7.12
CA ASN A 63 2.99 -28.16 -8.45
C ASN A 63 4.28 -28.97 -8.45
N THR A 64 5.32 -28.49 -7.78
CA THR A 64 6.62 -29.17 -7.65
C THR A 64 6.48 -30.51 -6.93
N PHE A 65 5.78 -30.54 -5.79
CA PHE A 65 5.51 -31.80 -5.09
C PHE A 65 4.75 -32.79 -5.95
N ARG A 66 3.79 -32.29 -6.73
CA ARG A 66 3.04 -33.14 -7.65
C ARG A 66 3.93 -33.76 -8.72
N ILE A 67 4.84 -32.99 -9.32
CA ILE A 67 5.78 -33.48 -10.35
C ILE A 67 6.75 -34.49 -9.72
N LEU A 68 7.35 -34.14 -8.57
CA LEU A 68 8.28 -35.02 -7.85
C LEU A 68 7.63 -36.36 -7.52
N LEU A 69 6.41 -36.35 -7.00
CA LEU A 69 5.69 -37.59 -6.65
C LEU A 69 5.28 -38.41 -7.87
N LEU A 70 4.99 -37.77 -9.00
CA LEU A 70 4.75 -38.49 -10.26
C LEU A 70 6.03 -39.21 -10.76
N GLN A 71 7.20 -38.58 -10.62
CA GLN A 71 8.50 -39.17 -10.96
C GLN A 71 8.81 -40.38 -10.08
N ARG A 72 8.44 -40.34 -8.79
CA ARG A 72 8.67 -41.40 -7.80
C ARG A 72 7.52 -42.44 -7.72
N THR A 73 6.54 -42.39 -8.64
CA THR A 73 5.37 -43.26 -8.60
C THR A 73 5.75 -44.75 -8.63
N LYS A 74 6.78 -45.17 -9.44
CA LYS A 74 7.27 -46.55 -9.48
C LYS A 74 7.83 -46.99 -8.14
N GLU A 75 8.65 -46.16 -7.49
CA GLU A 75 9.22 -46.47 -6.16
C GLU A 75 8.12 -46.64 -5.10
N LEU A 76 7.15 -45.72 -5.06
CA LEU A 76 6.03 -45.78 -4.12
C LEU A 76 5.12 -46.97 -4.36
N SER A 77 4.93 -47.38 -5.62
CA SER A 77 4.16 -48.58 -5.98
C SER A 77 4.89 -49.87 -5.58
N LEU A 78 6.21 -49.91 -5.73
CA LEU A 78 7.02 -51.04 -5.25
C LEU A 78 6.97 -51.17 -3.73
N LEU A 79 7.10 -50.08 -2.98
CA LEU A 79 6.92 -50.11 -1.53
C LEU A 79 5.55 -50.64 -1.13
N ARG A 80 4.50 -50.29 -1.86
CA ARG A 80 3.16 -50.81 -1.62
C ARG A 80 3.04 -52.30 -1.96
N ALA A 81 3.70 -52.77 -3.00
CA ALA A 81 3.76 -54.20 -3.35
C ALA A 81 4.47 -55.01 -2.27
N LEU A 82 5.46 -54.43 -1.58
CA LEU A 82 6.16 -55.01 -0.44
C LEU A 82 5.36 -54.93 0.88
N GLY A 83 4.11 -54.41 0.87
CA GLY A 83 3.22 -54.41 2.02
C GLY A 83 3.10 -53.09 2.77
N THR A 84 3.73 -52.02 2.30
CA THR A 84 3.60 -50.68 2.93
C THR A 84 2.16 -50.17 2.83
N SER A 85 1.58 -49.73 3.95
CA SER A 85 0.22 -49.19 3.99
C SER A 85 0.11 -47.78 3.38
N LYS A 86 -1.12 -47.38 2.96
CA LYS A 86 -1.39 -46.03 2.45
C LYS A 86 -0.94 -44.95 3.44
N ASN A 87 -1.21 -45.16 4.73
CA ASN A 87 -0.88 -44.21 5.77
C ASN A 87 0.63 -44.08 6.00
N GLN A 88 1.39 -45.16 5.81
CA GLN A 88 2.85 -45.10 5.91
C GLN A 88 3.44 -44.29 4.75
N ILE A 89 2.98 -44.48 3.51
CA ILE A 89 3.41 -43.67 2.36
C ILE A 89 3.01 -42.19 2.57
N TYR A 90 1.79 -41.95 3.02
CA TYR A 90 1.35 -40.56 3.32
C TYR A 90 2.25 -39.90 4.36
N ARG A 91 2.55 -40.56 5.48
CA ARG A 91 3.45 -40.05 6.52
C ARG A 91 4.88 -39.89 6.01
N LEU A 92 5.37 -40.79 5.16
CA LEU A 92 6.70 -40.65 4.55
C LEU A 92 6.80 -39.36 3.72
N VAL A 93 5.86 -39.13 2.82
CA VAL A 93 5.85 -37.91 2.00
C VAL A 93 5.65 -36.66 2.85
N LEU A 94 4.83 -36.72 3.88
CA LEU A 94 4.59 -35.60 4.78
C LEU A 94 5.81 -35.27 5.62
N SER A 95 6.56 -36.27 6.14
CA SER A 95 7.81 -36.03 6.87
C SER A 95 8.88 -35.41 6.00
N GLU A 96 8.97 -35.79 4.72
CA GLU A 96 9.85 -35.16 3.74
C GLU A 96 9.45 -33.69 3.51
N SER A 97 8.14 -33.41 3.41
CA SER A 97 7.62 -32.04 3.30
C SER A 97 7.92 -31.19 4.53
N ILE A 98 7.79 -31.74 5.73
CA ILE A 98 8.12 -31.05 6.99
C ILE A 98 9.62 -30.73 7.04
N PHE A 99 10.47 -31.69 6.72
CA PHE A 99 11.91 -31.48 6.70
C PHE A 99 12.30 -30.34 5.72
N MET A 100 11.77 -30.40 4.49
CA MET A 100 12.00 -29.34 3.50
C MET A 100 11.43 -27.98 3.92
N SER A 101 10.28 -27.98 4.62
CA SER A 101 9.67 -26.74 5.09
C SER A 101 10.52 -26.03 6.16
N VAL A 102 11.12 -26.80 7.09
CA VAL A 102 11.99 -26.23 8.14
C VAL A 102 13.24 -25.60 7.51
N ILE A 103 13.90 -26.34 6.62
CA ILE A 103 15.09 -25.82 5.91
C ILE A 103 14.74 -24.61 5.07
N GLY A 104 13.67 -24.71 4.26
CA GLY A 104 13.22 -23.64 3.39
C GLY A 104 12.80 -22.39 4.17
N SER A 105 12.11 -22.54 5.28
CA SER A 105 11.74 -21.41 6.15
C SER A 105 12.95 -20.76 6.82
N GLY A 106 13.94 -21.55 7.25
CA GLY A 106 15.19 -21.02 7.81
C GLY A 106 15.97 -20.17 6.79
N ILE A 107 16.15 -20.69 5.58
CA ILE A 107 16.78 -19.96 4.48
C ILE A 107 15.95 -18.72 4.11
N GLY A 108 14.62 -18.85 4.04
CA GLY A 108 13.70 -17.76 3.72
C GLY A 108 13.76 -16.62 4.73
N ILE A 109 13.84 -16.92 6.03
CA ILE A 109 14.04 -15.91 7.09
C ILE A 109 15.38 -15.20 6.91
N GLY A 110 16.46 -15.94 6.66
CA GLY A 110 17.78 -15.36 6.43
C GLY A 110 17.79 -14.40 5.21
N LEU A 111 17.20 -14.83 4.10
CA LEU A 111 17.05 -13.99 2.91
C LEU A 111 16.14 -12.78 3.16
N GLY A 112 15.06 -12.96 3.94
CA GLY A 112 14.15 -11.89 4.32
C GLY A 112 14.85 -10.81 5.15
N ILE A 113 15.70 -11.21 6.11
CA ILE A 113 16.54 -10.28 6.88
C ILE A 113 17.50 -9.53 5.97
N GLY A 114 18.19 -10.25 5.07
CA GLY A 114 19.09 -9.62 4.10
C GLY A 114 18.39 -8.61 3.21
N LEU A 115 17.16 -8.92 2.77
CA LEU A 115 16.33 -8.01 2.00
C LEU A 115 15.91 -6.79 2.82
N ALA A 116 15.51 -6.97 4.09
CA ALA A 116 15.14 -5.86 4.96
C ALA A 116 16.31 -4.88 5.16
N VAL A 117 17.54 -5.39 5.31
CA VAL A 117 18.77 -4.57 5.34
C VAL A 117 18.95 -3.83 4.03
N ALA A 118 18.83 -4.52 2.89
CA ALA A 118 19.00 -3.91 1.57
C ALA A 118 17.96 -2.80 1.30
N VAL A 119 16.70 -3.01 1.68
CA VAL A 119 15.65 -2.00 1.59
C VAL A 119 15.95 -0.81 2.48
N LYS A 120 16.36 -1.03 3.74
CA LYS A 120 16.74 0.05 4.65
C LYS A 120 17.89 0.90 4.10
N GLU A 121 18.98 0.28 3.63
CA GLU A 121 20.10 1.00 3.04
C GLU A 121 19.69 1.71 1.74
N GLY A 122 18.83 1.11 0.94
CA GLY A 122 18.25 1.74 -0.25
C GLY A 122 17.44 3.00 0.10
N LEU A 123 16.54 2.92 1.07
CA LEU A 123 15.75 4.07 1.53
C LEU A 123 16.64 5.21 2.07
N LYS A 124 17.71 4.86 2.77
CA LYS A 124 18.71 5.81 3.24
C LYS A 124 19.46 6.48 2.06
N TYR A 125 19.86 5.69 1.07
CA TYR A 125 20.54 6.21 -0.13
C TYR A 125 19.66 7.19 -0.93
N PHE A 126 18.37 6.90 -1.02
CA PHE A 126 17.38 7.77 -1.68
C PHE A 126 16.87 8.92 -0.80
N GLN A 127 17.44 9.12 0.38
CA GLN A 127 17.09 10.23 1.31
C GLN A 127 15.57 10.30 1.63
N PHE A 128 14.95 9.17 1.90
CA PHE A 128 13.50 9.05 2.16
C PHE A 128 13.03 9.75 3.45
N GLY A 129 13.91 10.52 4.12
CA GLY A 129 13.56 11.27 5.34
C GLY A 129 13.21 10.42 6.56
N LEU A 130 13.45 9.10 6.51
CA LEU A 130 13.19 8.23 7.66
C LEU A 130 14.26 8.41 8.73
N PRO A 131 13.88 8.46 10.02
CA PRO A 131 14.84 8.55 11.11
C PRO A 131 15.86 7.40 11.07
N ASP A 132 17.13 7.72 11.26
CA ASP A 132 18.18 6.71 11.38
C ASP A 132 17.95 5.91 12.68
N GLY A 133 17.42 4.70 12.56
CA GLY A 133 17.20 3.76 13.65
C GLY A 133 17.89 2.42 13.43
N PRO A 134 18.25 1.66 14.47
CA PRO A 134 18.74 0.30 14.29
C PRO A 134 17.67 -0.58 13.65
N LEU A 135 18.08 -1.58 12.85
CA LEU A 135 17.15 -2.58 12.34
C LEU A 135 16.69 -3.44 13.53
N VAL A 136 15.43 -3.31 13.91
CA VAL A 136 14.84 -4.11 15.00
C VAL A 136 14.31 -5.42 14.43
N LEU A 137 15.05 -6.49 14.60
CA LEU A 137 14.61 -7.83 14.28
C LEU A 137 13.79 -8.38 15.46
N THR A 138 12.47 -8.28 15.35
CA THR A 138 11.61 -8.84 16.40
C THR A 138 11.57 -10.36 16.30
N THR A 139 11.69 -11.03 17.45
CA THR A 139 11.53 -12.48 17.54
C THR A 139 10.16 -12.93 17.01
N GLU A 140 9.15 -12.09 17.18
CA GLU A 140 7.80 -12.29 16.66
C GLU A 140 7.77 -12.41 15.13
N ALA A 141 8.46 -11.53 14.41
CA ALA A 141 8.54 -11.58 12.94
C ALA A 141 9.21 -12.88 12.44
N ALA A 142 10.28 -13.31 13.13
CA ALA A 142 10.96 -14.57 12.78
C ALA A 142 10.07 -15.80 13.06
N ILE A 143 9.37 -15.82 14.19
CA ILE A 143 8.44 -16.91 14.54
C ILE A 143 7.26 -16.94 13.56
N THR A 144 6.65 -15.80 13.29
CA THR A 144 5.53 -15.69 12.33
C THR A 144 5.96 -16.14 10.94
N GLY A 145 7.13 -15.71 10.47
CA GLY A 145 7.70 -16.16 9.19
C GLY A 145 7.93 -17.66 9.13
N ALA A 146 8.46 -18.26 10.23
CA ALA A 146 8.64 -19.71 10.32
C ALA A 146 7.30 -20.46 10.30
N ILE A 147 6.32 -20.03 11.10
CA ILE A 147 4.99 -20.65 11.16
C ILE A 147 4.31 -20.59 9.80
N VAL A 148 4.31 -19.42 9.17
CA VAL A 148 3.70 -19.22 7.84
C VAL A 148 4.40 -20.08 6.80
N GLY A 149 5.74 -20.06 6.70
CA GLY A 149 6.49 -20.85 5.72
C GLY A 149 6.29 -22.34 5.87
N ILE A 150 6.36 -22.85 7.11
CA ILE A 150 6.13 -24.26 7.41
C ILE A 150 4.68 -24.66 7.11
N SER A 151 3.70 -23.88 7.57
CA SER A 151 2.28 -24.16 7.38
C SER A 151 1.89 -24.19 5.90
N VAL A 152 2.33 -23.20 5.12
CA VAL A 152 2.03 -23.12 3.68
C VAL A 152 2.65 -24.30 2.93
N THR A 153 3.90 -24.67 3.25
CA THR A 153 4.56 -25.81 2.60
C THR A 153 3.82 -27.13 2.91
N ILE A 154 3.45 -27.35 4.18
CA ILE A 154 2.71 -28.54 4.59
C ILE A 154 1.34 -28.58 3.92
N LEU A 155 0.56 -27.49 3.98
CA LEU A 155 -0.77 -27.41 3.36
C LEU A 155 -0.72 -27.65 1.85
N SER A 156 0.28 -27.08 1.17
CA SER A 156 0.49 -27.25 -0.28
C SER A 156 0.84 -28.71 -0.63
N SER A 157 1.52 -29.44 0.24
CA SER A 157 1.92 -30.84 0.04
C SER A 157 0.84 -31.85 0.38
N LEU A 158 -0.19 -31.50 1.19
CA LEU A 158 -1.22 -32.46 1.65
C LEU A 158 -1.97 -33.14 0.50
N LEU A 159 -2.42 -32.38 -0.49
CA LEU A 159 -3.17 -32.92 -1.64
C LEU A 159 -2.30 -33.83 -2.54
N PRO A 160 -1.06 -33.44 -2.92
CA PRO A 160 -0.14 -34.31 -3.61
C PRO A 160 0.18 -35.59 -2.82
N ALA A 161 0.50 -35.48 -1.52
CA ALA A 161 0.82 -36.61 -0.65
C ALA A 161 -0.33 -37.62 -0.55
N ARG A 162 -1.57 -37.12 -0.39
CA ARG A 162 -2.76 -37.98 -0.36
C ARG A 162 -2.95 -38.72 -1.69
N LYS A 163 -2.71 -38.08 -2.83
CA LYS A 163 -2.79 -38.71 -4.14
C LYS A 163 -1.71 -39.78 -4.33
N ALA A 164 -0.48 -39.50 -3.93
CA ALA A 164 0.65 -40.43 -3.99
C ALA A 164 0.40 -41.68 -3.14
N SER A 165 -0.20 -41.54 -1.96
CA SER A 165 -0.52 -42.68 -1.08
C SER A 165 -1.59 -43.61 -1.63
N GLN A 166 -2.37 -43.18 -2.63
CA GLN A 166 -3.45 -43.95 -3.24
C GLN A 166 -3.01 -44.72 -4.50
N VAL A 167 -1.75 -44.62 -4.90
CA VAL A 167 -1.22 -45.32 -6.07
C VAL A 167 -1.35 -46.83 -5.90
N SER A 168 -1.83 -47.51 -6.95
CA SER A 168 -2.02 -48.99 -6.95
C SER A 168 -0.70 -49.70 -7.25
N PRO A 169 -0.37 -50.81 -6.57
CA PRO A 169 0.78 -51.66 -6.94
C PRO A 169 0.76 -52.13 -8.40
N MET A 170 -0.43 -52.35 -8.96
CA MET A 170 -0.62 -52.75 -10.36
C MET A 170 -0.28 -51.64 -11.37
N GLU A 171 -0.37 -50.39 -10.98
CA GLU A 171 -0.02 -49.23 -11.86
C GLU A 171 1.47 -49.16 -12.20
N ALA A 172 2.35 -49.67 -11.31
CA ALA A 172 3.79 -49.73 -11.57
C ALA A 172 4.18 -50.77 -12.63
N ILE A 173 3.38 -51.85 -12.75
CA ILE A 173 3.65 -52.96 -13.66
C ILE A 173 3.04 -52.67 -15.04
N ARG A 174 1.97 -51.93 -15.11
CA ARG A 174 1.32 -51.52 -16.35
C ARG A 174 2.03 -50.26 -16.89
N GLU A 175 2.88 -50.45 -17.84
CA GLU A 175 3.52 -49.40 -18.63
C GLU A 175 2.56 -48.67 -19.59
N SER A 176 1.25 -48.81 -19.36
CA SER A 176 0.23 -48.21 -20.16
C SER A 176 0.04 -46.74 -19.73
N GLU A 177 0.30 -45.88 -20.66
CA GLU A 177 -0.15 -44.48 -20.78
C GLU A 177 -1.13 -44.08 -19.68
N LEU A 178 -0.62 -43.54 -18.57
CA LEU A 178 -1.41 -42.85 -17.56
C LEU A 178 -1.94 -41.55 -18.15
N THR A 179 -2.77 -41.66 -19.17
CA THR A 179 -3.72 -40.60 -19.48
C THR A 179 -4.82 -40.71 -18.41
N PRO A 180 -4.80 -39.85 -17.39
CA PRO A 180 -5.89 -39.84 -16.42
C PRO A 180 -7.15 -39.54 -17.22
N LYS A 181 -8.08 -40.49 -17.30
CA LYS A 181 -9.43 -40.31 -17.88
C LYS A 181 -9.96 -38.99 -17.31
N GLY A 182 -10.04 -37.99 -18.15
CA GLY A 182 -10.36 -36.61 -17.74
C GLY A 182 -11.72 -36.59 -17.05
N LYS A 183 -11.72 -36.35 -15.74
CA LYS A 183 -12.93 -35.80 -15.13
C LYS A 183 -13.30 -34.59 -15.96
N SER A 184 -14.49 -34.65 -16.52
CA SER A 184 -15.08 -33.75 -17.51
C SER A 184 -14.46 -32.33 -17.47
N LEU A 185 -13.82 -31.90 -18.55
CA LEU A 185 -13.35 -30.55 -18.77
C LEU A 185 -14.45 -29.53 -18.44
N PHE A 186 -15.70 -29.92 -18.69
CA PHE A 186 -16.89 -29.15 -18.37
C PHE A 186 -17.05 -28.86 -16.85
N LYS A 187 -16.80 -29.85 -15.99
CA LYS A 187 -16.87 -29.62 -14.52
C LYS A 187 -15.82 -28.61 -14.05
N ARG A 188 -14.61 -28.64 -14.64
CA ARG A 188 -13.56 -27.67 -14.31
C ARG A 188 -13.90 -26.27 -14.82
N LEU A 189 -14.44 -26.20 -16.03
CA LEU A 189 -14.91 -24.94 -16.60
C LEU A 189 -16.00 -24.34 -15.71
N PHE A 190 -16.99 -25.13 -15.32
CA PHE A 190 -18.08 -24.69 -14.45
C PHE A 190 -17.60 -24.24 -13.07
N PHE A 191 -16.83 -25.08 -12.35
CA PHE A 191 -16.33 -24.70 -11.03
C PHE A 191 -15.34 -23.52 -11.10
N GLY A 192 -14.46 -23.51 -12.09
CA GLY A 192 -13.51 -22.41 -12.25
C GLY A 192 -14.23 -21.10 -12.60
N SER A 193 -15.23 -21.13 -13.49
CA SER A 193 -16.06 -19.95 -13.80
C SER A 193 -16.82 -19.46 -12.56
N LEU A 194 -17.40 -20.37 -11.78
CA LEU A 194 -18.10 -20.02 -10.54
C LEU A 194 -17.16 -19.30 -9.56
N VAL A 195 -15.95 -19.85 -9.34
CA VAL A 195 -14.96 -19.23 -8.45
C VAL A 195 -14.49 -17.88 -9.00
N THR A 196 -14.25 -17.78 -10.31
CA THR A 196 -13.86 -16.51 -10.96
C THR A 196 -14.96 -15.46 -10.82
N THR A 197 -16.21 -15.82 -11.08
CA THR A 197 -17.36 -14.92 -10.94
C THR A 197 -17.54 -14.47 -9.49
N LEU A 198 -17.34 -15.37 -8.53
CA LEU A 198 -17.39 -15.03 -7.10
C LEU A 198 -16.28 -14.03 -6.71
N GLY A 199 -15.07 -14.20 -7.24
CA GLY A 199 -13.99 -13.24 -7.05
C GLY A 199 -14.30 -11.86 -7.66
N PHE A 200 -14.87 -11.82 -8.86
CA PHE A 200 -15.36 -10.56 -9.45
C PHE A 200 -16.50 -9.94 -8.63
N ALA A 201 -17.45 -10.74 -8.15
CA ALA A 201 -18.52 -10.24 -7.29
C ALA A 201 -17.98 -9.62 -6.00
N MET A 202 -16.95 -10.23 -5.38
CA MET A 202 -16.28 -9.64 -4.23
C MET A 202 -15.59 -8.33 -4.57
N LEU A 203 -14.89 -8.26 -5.70
CA LEU A 203 -14.16 -7.07 -6.12
C LEU A 203 -15.11 -5.91 -6.44
N PHE A 204 -16.16 -6.16 -7.23
CA PHE A 204 -17.19 -5.18 -7.52
C PHE A 204 -18.04 -4.82 -6.29
N GLY A 205 -18.20 -5.76 -5.36
CA GLY A 205 -18.90 -5.53 -4.10
C GLY A 205 -18.25 -4.44 -3.25
N VAL A 206 -16.92 -4.46 -3.20
CA VAL A 206 -16.14 -3.41 -2.54
C VAL A 206 -16.16 -2.10 -3.32
N LEU A 207 -16.02 -2.18 -4.66
CA LEU A 207 -15.93 -0.99 -5.51
C LEU A 207 -17.23 -0.15 -5.53
N TYR A 208 -18.39 -0.80 -5.33
CA TYR A 208 -19.72 -0.17 -5.33
C TYR A 208 -20.39 -0.20 -3.95
N ASP A 209 -19.65 -0.41 -2.88
CA ASP A 209 -20.10 -0.39 -1.48
C ASP A 209 -21.29 -1.29 -1.14
N PHE A 210 -21.54 -2.37 -1.91
CA PHE A 210 -22.61 -3.31 -1.58
C PHE A 210 -22.12 -4.58 -0.86
N LEU A 211 -20.81 -4.71 -0.62
CA LEU A 211 -20.24 -5.80 0.15
C LEU A 211 -19.13 -5.26 1.07
N ASP A 212 -19.49 -4.90 2.26
CA ASP A 212 -18.54 -4.54 3.31
C ASP A 212 -18.31 -5.74 4.24
N LEU A 213 -17.04 -6.17 4.35
CA LEU A 213 -16.63 -7.20 5.30
C LEU A 213 -15.95 -6.50 6.49
N PRO A 214 -16.62 -6.36 7.64
CA PRO A 214 -16.15 -5.52 8.76
C PRO A 214 -14.82 -5.96 9.37
N THR A 215 -14.30 -7.14 8.98
CA THR A 215 -13.01 -7.68 9.45
C THR A 215 -11.83 -7.37 8.54
N LEU A 216 -12.06 -6.81 7.34
CA LEU A 216 -11.01 -6.58 6.34
C LEU A 216 -11.08 -5.13 5.85
N SER A 217 -9.93 -4.46 5.74
CA SER A 217 -9.87 -3.17 5.06
C SER A 217 -10.23 -3.30 3.57
N GLY A 218 -10.74 -2.23 2.94
CA GLY A 218 -11.12 -2.25 1.53
C GLY A 218 -10.01 -2.79 0.61
N LEU A 219 -8.76 -2.39 0.86
CA LEU A 219 -7.59 -2.87 0.10
C LEU A 219 -7.34 -4.38 0.31
N GLN A 220 -7.54 -4.90 1.53
CA GLN A 220 -7.42 -6.33 1.81
C GLN A 220 -8.53 -7.12 1.12
N GLN A 221 -9.75 -6.59 1.06
CA GLN A 221 -10.88 -7.21 0.36
C GLN A 221 -10.62 -7.29 -1.15
N VAL A 222 -10.10 -6.21 -1.76
CA VAL A 222 -9.66 -6.19 -3.16
C VAL A 222 -8.58 -7.25 -3.42
N GLY A 223 -7.56 -7.32 -2.56
CA GLY A 223 -6.48 -8.31 -2.67
C GLY A 223 -7.01 -9.75 -2.56
N PHE A 224 -7.94 -10.00 -1.65
CA PHE A 224 -8.58 -11.30 -1.49
C PHE A 224 -9.44 -11.67 -2.70
N GLY A 225 -10.25 -10.74 -3.20
CA GLY A 225 -11.05 -10.90 -4.43
C GLY A 225 -10.17 -11.24 -5.65
N ALA A 226 -9.06 -10.52 -5.83
CA ALA A 226 -8.08 -10.79 -6.87
C ALA A 226 -7.46 -12.19 -6.73
N GLY A 227 -7.13 -12.63 -5.51
CA GLY A 227 -6.67 -13.98 -5.23
C GLY A 227 -7.69 -15.06 -5.62
N VAL A 228 -8.96 -14.85 -5.32
CA VAL A 228 -10.07 -15.76 -5.70
C VAL A 228 -10.24 -15.81 -7.21
N ILE A 229 -10.16 -14.69 -7.92
CA ILE A 229 -10.17 -14.65 -9.41
C ILE A 229 -9.01 -15.49 -9.94
N PHE A 230 -7.80 -15.29 -9.41
CA PHE A 230 -6.62 -16.03 -9.84
C PHE A 230 -6.78 -17.54 -9.67
N VAL A 231 -7.30 -18.01 -8.52
CA VAL A 231 -7.62 -19.42 -8.28
C VAL A 231 -8.60 -19.95 -9.32
N GLY A 232 -9.68 -19.20 -9.57
CA GLY A 232 -10.70 -19.56 -10.55
C GLY A 232 -10.12 -19.71 -11.96
N VAL A 233 -9.35 -18.72 -12.41
CA VAL A 233 -8.66 -18.74 -13.72
C VAL A 233 -7.68 -19.91 -13.80
N SER A 234 -6.91 -20.18 -12.75
CA SER A 234 -5.97 -21.32 -12.71
C SER A 234 -6.70 -22.68 -12.83
N ILE A 235 -7.92 -22.81 -12.29
CA ILE A 235 -8.75 -24.00 -12.45
C ILE A 235 -9.26 -24.13 -13.89
N ILE A 236 -9.59 -23.03 -14.54
CA ILE A 236 -10.10 -22.97 -15.93
C ILE A 236 -8.98 -23.25 -16.95
N THR A 237 -7.77 -22.76 -16.70
CA THR A 237 -6.64 -22.75 -17.66
C THR A 237 -6.40 -24.10 -18.36
N PRO A 238 -6.42 -25.28 -17.69
CA PRO A 238 -6.27 -26.58 -18.39
C PRO A 238 -7.39 -26.90 -19.37
N SER A 239 -8.57 -26.32 -19.18
CA SER A 239 -9.72 -26.54 -20.04
C SER A 239 -9.65 -25.66 -21.30
N ILE A 240 -9.07 -24.46 -21.17
CA ILE A 240 -8.90 -23.51 -22.27
C ILE A 240 -7.62 -23.83 -23.07
N THR A 241 -6.63 -24.46 -22.49
CA THR A 241 -5.36 -24.77 -23.15
C THR A 241 -5.51 -25.50 -24.48
N LYS A 242 -6.38 -26.52 -24.54
CA LYS A 242 -6.61 -27.29 -25.77
C LYS A 242 -7.20 -26.45 -26.90
N PRO A 243 -8.35 -25.76 -26.74
CA PRO A 243 -8.91 -24.91 -27.78
C PRO A 243 -7.95 -23.77 -28.16
N PHE A 244 -7.21 -23.24 -27.20
CA PHE A 244 -6.23 -22.20 -27.47
C PHE A 244 -5.06 -22.69 -28.34
N ILE A 245 -4.49 -23.87 -28.02
CA ILE A 245 -3.44 -24.47 -28.85
C ILE A 245 -3.98 -24.77 -30.26
N PHE A 246 -5.22 -25.24 -30.39
CA PHE A 246 -5.83 -25.49 -31.70
C PHE A 246 -5.94 -24.22 -32.55
N LEU A 247 -6.29 -23.08 -31.92
CA LEU A 247 -6.39 -21.79 -32.60
C LEU A 247 -5.03 -21.31 -33.15
N PHE A 248 -3.97 -21.55 -32.39
CA PHE A 248 -2.61 -21.09 -32.73
C PHE A 248 -1.76 -22.15 -33.46
N ASP A 249 -2.22 -23.40 -33.59
CA ASP A 249 -1.49 -24.52 -34.18
C ASP A 249 -0.94 -24.17 -35.57
N LYS A 250 -1.84 -23.65 -36.42
CA LYS A 250 -1.49 -23.26 -37.80
C LYS A 250 -0.51 -22.09 -37.87
N ILE A 251 -0.61 -21.15 -36.95
CA ILE A 251 0.28 -20.00 -36.85
C ILE A 251 1.70 -20.47 -36.45
N TYR A 252 1.80 -21.36 -35.46
CA TYR A 252 3.07 -21.93 -35.01
C TYR A 252 3.73 -22.79 -36.11
N GLU A 253 2.93 -23.55 -36.85
CA GLU A 253 3.42 -24.33 -38.00
C GLU A 253 3.98 -23.42 -39.12
N ILE A 254 3.33 -22.27 -39.39
CA ILE A 254 3.80 -21.30 -40.40
C ILE A 254 5.09 -20.61 -39.96
N ILE A 255 5.20 -20.20 -38.68
CA ILE A 255 6.35 -19.44 -38.19
C ILE A 255 7.56 -20.34 -37.93
N PHE A 256 7.36 -21.51 -37.32
CA PHE A 256 8.42 -22.40 -36.85
C PHE A 256 8.51 -23.74 -37.60
N GLY A 257 7.70 -23.95 -38.63
CA GLY A 257 7.69 -25.17 -39.43
C GLY A 257 7.41 -26.42 -38.61
N ILE A 258 8.17 -27.48 -38.87
CA ILE A 258 8.04 -28.80 -38.18
C ILE A 258 8.23 -28.68 -36.68
N LEU A 259 9.12 -27.81 -36.19
CA LEU A 259 9.33 -27.60 -34.75
C LEU A 259 8.09 -27.02 -34.08
N GLY A 260 7.41 -26.08 -34.73
CA GLY A 260 6.14 -25.52 -34.27
C GLY A 260 5.06 -26.58 -34.15
N LYS A 261 4.94 -27.46 -35.14
CA LYS A 261 4.00 -28.57 -35.15
C LYS A 261 4.28 -29.60 -34.05
N LEU A 262 5.54 -29.96 -33.84
CA LEU A 262 5.93 -30.86 -32.75
C LEU A 262 5.66 -30.26 -31.37
N ALA A 263 5.92 -28.95 -31.19
CA ALA A 263 5.65 -28.23 -29.95
C ALA A 263 4.15 -28.21 -29.61
N THR A 264 3.28 -27.90 -30.59
CA THR A 264 1.84 -27.87 -30.39
C THR A 264 1.26 -29.25 -30.13
N GLU A 265 1.72 -30.29 -30.85
CA GLU A 265 1.33 -31.69 -30.61
C GLU A 265 1.73 -32.17 -29.21
N ASN A 266 2.96 -31.87 -28.76
CA ASN A 266 3.39 -32.21 -27.41
C ASN A 266 2.54 -31.49 -26.33
N SER A 267 2.24 -30.21 -26.53
CA SER A 267 1.39 -29.44 -25.63
C SER A 267 -0.06 -29.96 -25.58
N LYS A 268 -0.61 -30.44 -26.71
CA LYS A 268 -1.92 -31.10 -26.77
C LYS A 268 -1.95 -32.40 -25.97
N ARG A 269 -0.85 -33.14 -25.94
CA ARG A 269 -0.73 -34.41 -25.17
C ARG A 269 -0.64 -34.19 -23.67
N THR A 270 -0.03 -33.07 -23.23
CA THR A 270 0.22 -32.76 -21.81
C THR A 270 -0.44 -31.44 -21.36
N PRO A 271 -1.77 -31.23 -21.54
CA PRO A 271 -2.42 -29.95 -21.33
C PRO A 271 -2.35 -29.44 -19.88
N ARG A 272 -2.21 -30.33 -18.91
CA ARG A 272 -2.09 -29.95 -17.50
C ARG A 272 -0.71 -29.38 -17.17
N ARG A 273 0.34 -29.92 -17.76
CA ARG A 273 1.71 -29.42 -17.62
C ARG A 273 1.83 -28.06 -18.28
N THR A 274 1.36 -27.93 -19.52
CA THR A 274 1.31 -26.66 -20.26
C THR A 274 0.51 -25.60 -19.50
N ALA A 275 -0.66 -25.95 -18.95
CA ALA A 275 -1.46 -25.03 -18.14
C ALA A 275 -0.75 -24.59 -16.85
N SER A 276 -0.01 -25.47 -16.19
CA SER A 276 0.74 -25.13 -14.97
C SER A 276 1.86 -24.14 -15.25
N THR A 277 2.60 -24.35 -16.33
CA THR A 277 3.65 -23.43 -16.79
C THR A 277 3.06 -22.09 -17.19
N ALA A 278 1.95 -22.10 -17.95
CA ALA A 278 1.22 -20.89 -18.34
C ALA A 278 0.70 -20.12 -17.12
N SER A 279 0.19 -20.81 -16.08
CA SER A 279 -0.26 -20.15 -14.85
C SER A 279 0.89 -19.49 -14.10
N ALA A 280 2.08 -20.08 -14.04
CA ALA A 280 3.25 -19.45 -13.43
C ALA A 280 3.67 -18.18 -14.18
N LEU A 281 3.67 -18.22 -15.53
CA LEU A 281 3.96 -17.04 -16.35
C LEU A 281 2.88 -15.96 -16.18
N MET A 282 1.61 -16.37 -16.13
CA MET A 282 0.47 -15.47 -15.91
C MET A 282 0.64 -14.66 -14.61
N ILE A 283 1.10 -15.29 -13.53
CA ILE A 283 1.36 -14.60 -12.27
C ILE A 283 2.38 -13.46 -12.47
N GLY A 284 3.55 -13.78 -13.03
CA GLY A 284 4.59 -12.79 -13.24
C GLY A 284 4.13 -11.63 -14.11
N LEU A 285 3.42 -11.93 -15.22
CA LEU A 285 2.90 -10.91 -16.12
C LEU A 285 1.81 -10.05 -15.46
N THR A 286 0.91 -10.67 -14.69
CA THR A 286 -0.14 -9.95 -13.96
C THR A 286 0.45 -8.98 -12.94
N LEU A 287 1.48 -9.40 -12.20
CA LEU A 287 2.16 -8.55 -11.22
C LEU A 287 2.87 -7.37 -11.89
N ILE A 288 3.56 -7.59 -13.01
CA ILE A 288 4.19 -6.52 -13.79
C ILE A 288 3.12 -5.54 -14.31
N SER A 289 2.01 -6.07 -14.85
CA SER A 289 0.91 -5.24 -15.34
C SER A 289 0.26 -4.43 -14.21
N LEU A 290 0.05 -5.04 -13.04
CA LEU A 290 -0.47 -4.36 -11.87
C LEU A 290 0.44 -3.21 -11.44
N ALA A 291 1.75 -3.43 -11.38
CA ALA A 291 2.71 -2.38 -11.05
C ALA A 291 2.66 -1.23 -12.07
N ASN A 292 2.60 -1.54 -13.36
CA ASN A 292 2.49 -0.52 -14.40
C ASN A 292 1.20 0.29 -14.29
N VAL A 293 0.06 -0.37 -14.05
CA VAL A 293 -1.24 0.33 -13.87
C VAL A 293 -1.17 1.25 -12.65
N ILE A 294 -0.66 0.76 -11.51
CA ILE A 294 -0.48 1.56 -10.32
C ILE A 294 0.41 2.77 -10.62
N THR A 295 1.56 2.55 -11.25
CA THR A 295 2.51 3.63 -11.61
C THR A 295 1.87 4.71 -12.48
N THR A 296 1.22 4.29 -13.57
CA THR A 296 0.61 5.25 -14.51
C THR A 296 -0.57 5.97 -13.88
N SER A 297 -1.37 5.29 -13.04
CA SER A 297 -2.49 5.90 -12.33
C SER A 297 -2.03 6.94 -11.31
N PHE A 298 -0.99 6.64 -10.51
CA PHE A 298 -0.45 7.60 -9.55
C PHE A 298 0.18 8.82 -10.24
N LYS A 299 0.93 8.63 -11.33
CA LYS A 299 1.50 9.74 -12.11
C LYS A 299 0.41 10.63 -12.71
N ALA A 300 -0.59 10.03 -13.36
CA ALA A 300 -1.70 10.78 -13.93
C ALA A 300 -2.49 11.54 -12.85
N GLN A 301 -2.67 10.93 -11.67
CA GLN A 301 -3.31 11.59 -10.53
C GLN A 301 -2.48 12.77 -10.02
N ALA A 302 -1.16 12.62 -9.88
CA ALA A 302 -0.29 13.70 -9.43
C ALA A 302 -0.32 14.89 -10.41
N GLU A 303 -0.22 14.63 -11.71
CA GLU A 303 -0.31 15.65 -12.75
C GLU A 303 -1.67 16.36 -12.74
N SER A 304 -2.77 15.61 -12.61
CA SER A 304 -4.12 16.16 -12.53
C SER A 304 -4.31 17.02 -11.26
N VAL A 305 -3.87 16.50 -10.10
CA VAL A 305 -4.02 17.20 -8.83
C VAL A 305 -3.24 18.52 -8.85
N VAL A 306 -1.96 18.52 -9.23
CA VAL A 306 -1.18 19.74 -9.27
C VAL A 306 -1.72 20.72 -10.31
N GLY A 307 -2.02 20.25 -11.53
CA GLY A 307 -2.46 21.14 -12.62
C GLY A 307 -3.87 21.71 -12.44
N GLU A 308 -4.78 20.99 -11.76
CA GLU A 308 -6.15 21.44 -11.55
C GLU A 308 -6.40 22.10 -10.19
N VAL A 309 -5.67 21.69 -9.16
CA VAL A 309 -5.91 22.11 -7.77
C VAL A 309 -5.06 23.31 -7.39
N VAL A 310 -3.77 23.33 -7.73
CA VAL A 310 -2.87 24.44 -7.39
C VAL A 310 -2.93 25.49 -8.49
N LYS A 311 -3.61 26.61 -8.20
CA LYS A 311 -3.69 27.78 -9.09
C LYS A 311 -2.56 28.78 -8.85
N ALA A 312 -1.86 28.66 -7.71
CA ALA A 312 -0.72 29.48 -7.38
C ALA A 312 0.44 29.25 -8.37
N ASP A 313 1.19 30.32 -8.67
CA ASP A 313 2.41 30.23 -9.48
C ASP A 313 3.51 29.50 -8.72
N TYR A 314 3.56 29.70 -7.39
CA TYR A 314 4.58 29.15 -6.51
C TYR A 314 3.98 28.66 -5.19
N GLN A 315 4.61 27.62 -4.66
CA GLN A 315 4.41 27.13 -3.30
C GLN A 315 5.75 27.04 -2.58
N ILE A 316 5.77 27.46 -1.32
CA ILE A 316 6.88 27.17 -0.41
C ILE A 316 6.34 26.24 0.68
N SER A 317 7.06 25.15 0.93
CA SER A 317 6.78 24.23 2.02
C SER A 317 8.08 23.84 2.72
N ALA A 318 7.98 23.22 3.89
CA ALA A 318 9.15 22.67 4.57
C ALA A 318 9.84 21.60 3.71
N ALA A 319 11.17 21.63 3.67
CA ALA A 319 11.96 20.69 2.86
C ALA A 319 11.82 19.24 3.33
N GLN A 320 11.45 19.01 4.60
CA GLN A 320 11.24 17.69 5.19
C GLN A 320 9.94 17.69 5.97
N VAL A 321 8.95 16.96 5.45
CA VAL A 321 7.58 16.89 5.99
C VAL A 321 7.50 16.34 7.42
N PHE A 322 8.44 15.45 7.81
CA PHE A 322 8.41 14.76 9.10
C PHE A 322 9.36 15.34 10.17
N VAL A 323 10.24 16.24 9.81
CA VAL A 323 11.33 16.71 10.70
C VAL A 323 11.37 18.22 10.85
N SER A 324 10.75 18.97 9.95
CA SER A 324 10.77 20.43 10.01
C SER A 324 9.54 20.96 10.76
N PRO A 325 9.71 21.81 11.76
CA PRO A 325 8.59 22.38 12.52
C PRO A 325 7.74 23.36 11.71
N GLY A 326 8.15 23.75 10.51
CA GLY A 326 7.49 24.74 9.65
C GLY A 326 8.47 25.76 9.06
N ILE A 327 7.93 26.77 8.42
CA ILE A 327 8.65 27.86 7.75
C ILE A 327 8.56 29.10 8.65
N PRO A 328 9.69 29.78 8.99
CA PRO A 328 9.62 31.02 9.76
C PRO A 328 8.75 32.06 9.07
N THR A 329 7.87 32.73 9.82
CA THR A 329 6.95 33.77 9.30
C THR A 329 7.66 34.97 8.68
N GLY A 330 8.93 35.19 9.04
CA GLY A 330 9.75 36.21 8.39
C GLY A 330 9.85 36.04 6.87
N LEU A 331 9.78 34.81 6.36
CA LEU A 331 9.77 34.55 4.92
C LEU A 331 8.48 35.05 4.27
N SER A 332 7.31 34.77 4.85
CA SER A 332 6.05 35.29 4.31
C SER A 332 5.96 36.80 4.38
N ASP A 333 6.50 37.43 5.43
CA ASP A 333 6.57 38.89 5.57
C ASP A 333 7.46 39.54 4.48
N GLU A 334 8.63 38.95 4.19
CA GLU A 334 9.49 39.38 3.10
C GLU A 334 8.84 39.22 1.72
N LEU A 335 8.14 38.13 1.49
CA LEU A 335 7.43 37.88 0.23
C LEU A 335 6.27 38.85 0.02
N ILE A 336 5.51 39.17 1.07
CA ILE A 336 4.43 40.18 1.02
C ILE A 336 4.97 41.56 0.69
N ALA A 337 6.19 41.92 1.15
CA ALA A 337 6.82 43.20 0.89
C ALA A 337 7.37 43.33 -0.55
N LEU A 338 7.38 42.26 -1.35
CA LEU A 338 7.85 42.30 -2.73
C LEU A 338 6.79 42.87 -3.69
N ASP A 339 7.17 43.85 -4.49
CA ASP A 339 6.31 44.40 -5.53
C ASP A 339 5.91 43.40 -6.61
N GLU A 340 6.69 42.35 -6.78
CA GLU A 340 6.45 41.27 -7.74
C GLU A 340 5.33 40.31 -7.29
N VAL A 341 5.11 40.15 -5.99
CA VAL A 341 4.05 39.27 -5.44
C VAL A 341 2.70 39.98 -5.52
N THR A 342 1.74 39.35 -6.11
CA THR A 342 0.41 39.94 -6.31
C THR A 342 -0.62 39.44 -5.32
N LYS A 343 -0.51 38.20 -4.91
CA LYS A 343 -1.40 37.53 -3.96
C LYS A 343 -0.60 36.47 -3.21
N LEU A 344 -0.79 36.39 -1.90
CA LEU A 344 -0.14 35.40 -1.05
C LEU A 344 -1.15 34.89 -0.05
N ALA A 345 -1.09 33.58 0.24
CA ALA A 345 -1.84 32.92 1.31
C ALA A 345 -0.94 31.96 2.08
N ARG A 346 -1.09 32.01 3.38
CA ARG A 346 -0.37 31.15 4.33
C ARG A 346 -1.31 30.06 4.84
N THR A 347 -0.74 28.93 5.18
CA THR A 347 -1.39 27.95 6.03
C THR A 347 -0.59 27.79 7.32
N ARG A 348 -1.26 27.62 8.44
CA ARG A 348 -0.68 27.34 9.75
C ARG A 348 -1.38 26.15 10.38
N ALA A 349 -0.75 25.54 11.34
CA ALA A 349 -1.36 24.44 12.09
C ALA A 349 -1.01 24.58 13.57
N THR A 350 -2.01 24.35 14.42
CA THR A 350 -1.81 24.27 15.86
C THR A 350 -2.52 23.06 16.42
N ILE A 351 -2.06 22.56 17.56
CA ILE A 351 -2.70 21.41 18.23
C ILE A 351 -3.65 21.96 19.30
N VAL A 352 -4.90 21.52 19.23
CA VAL A 352 -5.96 21.91 20.16
C VAL A 352 -6.61 20.66 20.76
N GLY A 353 -7.28 20.81 21.90
CA GLY A 353 -8.10 19.73 22.48
C GLY A 353 -9.49 19.70 21.85
N PHE A 354 -9.93 18.52 21.43
CA PHE A 354 -11.29 18.24 21.00
C PHE A 354 -11.75 16.91 21.58
N GLU A 355 -12.83 16.91 22.38
CA GLU A 355 -13.37 15.71 23.04
C GLU A 355 -12.29 14.91 23.80
N ASP A 356 -11.46 15.61 24.58
CA ASP A 356 -10.32 15.04 25.34
C ASP A 356 -9.25 14.36 24.47
N ARG A 357 -9.15 14.73 23.18
CA ARG A 357 -8.13 14.23 22.27
C ARG A 357 -7.42 15.40 21.58
N PRO A 358 -6.12 15.26 21.28
CA PRO A 358 -5.42 16.25 20.47
C PRO A 358 -5.97 16.25 19.03
N LEU A 359 -6.22 17.44 18.50
CA LEU A 359 -6.69 17.69 17.15
C LEU A 359 -5.79 18.72 16.47
N ILE A 360 -5.44 18.52 15.21
CA ILE A 360 -4.76 19.54 14.42
C ILE A 360 -5.81 20.50 13.87
N LEU A 361 -5.74 21.75 14.31
CA LEU A 361 -6.55 22.84 13.80
C LEU A 361 -5.75 23.63 12.77
N GLY A 362 -6.29 23.81 11.58
CA GLY A 362 -5.71 24.58 10.49
C GLY A 362 -6.05 26.06 10.60
N GLY A 363 -5.06 26.90 10.38
CA GLY A 363 -5.23 28.33 10.10
C GLY A 363 -4.98 28.57 8.61
N ILE A 364 -5.83 29.35 7.95
CA ILE A 364 -5.67 29.73 6.54
C ILE A 364 -5.95 31.21 6.33
N ASP A 365 -5.27 31.82 5.37
CA ASP A 365 -5.63 33.14 4.89
C ASP A 365 -6.84 33.03 3.92
N GLU A 366 -7.65 34.09 3.82
CA GLU A 366 -8.82 34.12 2.93
C GLU A 366 -8.42 33.93 1.46
N GLU A 367 -7.27 34.45 1.05
CA GLU A 367 -6.72 34.38 -0.30
C GLU A 367 -6.45 32.94 -0.77
N ILE A 368 -6.41 31.95 0.14
CA ILE A 368 -6.16 30.54 -0.19
C ILE A 368 -7.17 30.01 -1.22
N PHE A 369 -8.43 30.44 -1.13
CA PHE A 369 -9.49 30.01 -2.04
C PHE A 369 -9.32 30.51 -3.48
N ASP A 370 -8.46 31.50 -3.71
CA ASP A 370 -8.10 31.99 -5.04
C ASP A 370 -6.85 31.31 -5.60
N LEU A 371 -5.99 30.81 -4.70
CA LEU A 371 -4.70 30.18 -5.02
C LEU A 371 -4.79 28.66 -5.10
N ILE A 372 -5.84 28.09 -4.53
CA ILE A 372 -6.13 26.65 -4.56
C ILE A 372 -7.58 26.46 -4.98
N LYS A 373 -7.83 25.42 -5.77
CA LYS A 373 -9.18 25.02 -6.10
C LYS A 373 -9.80 24.29 -4.91
N THR A 374 -10.88 24.86 -4.41
CA THR A 374 -11.76 24.22 -3.45
C THR A 374 -13.18 24.20 -4.02
N ASP A 375 -13.91 23.11 -3.79
CA ASP A 375 -15.30 23.00 -4.19
C ASP A 375 -16.22 23.27 -2.99
N GLU A 376 -17.15 24.22 -3.13
CA GLU A 376 -18.14 24.52 -2.10
C GLU A 376 -19.16 23.41 -1.99
N VAL A 377 -19.34 22.86 -0.78
CA VAL A 377 -20.29 21.79 -0.51
C VAL A 377 -21.53 22.35 0.21
N ALA A 378 -21.33 23.15 1.25
CA ALA A 378 -22.40 23.82 1.98
C ALA A 378 -21.87 25.09 2.67
N GLY A 379 -22.73 26.09 2.84
CA GLY A 379 -22.35 27.40 3.33
C GLY A 379 -21.73 28.27 2.24
N SER A 380 -20.94 29.28 2.61
CA SER A 380 -20.23 30.14 1.68
C SER A 380 -18.94 30.69 2.26
N LYS A 381 -18.00 31.11 1.41
CA LYS A 381 -16.74 31.79 1.81
C LYS A 381 -17.03 33.00 2.68
N GLU A 382 -18.02 33.83 2.32
CA GLU A 382 -18.38 35.04 3.08
C GLU A 382 -18.91 34.70 4.48
N SER A 383 -19.49 33.52 4.68
CA SER A 383 -19.91 33.08 6.00
C SER A 383 -18.72 32.64 6.86
N PHE A 384 -17.68 32.13 6.24
CA PHE A 384 -16.44 31.69 6.89
C PHE A 384 -15.57 32.86 7.39
N THR A 385 -15.67 34.03 6.76
CA THR A 385 -14.88 35.23 7.20
C THR A 385 -15.39 35.85 8.48
N LYS A 386 -16.52 35.45 9.01
CA LYS A 386 -17.10 35.97 10.25
C LYS A 386 -16.32 35.48 11.48
N GLN A 387 -16.40 36.24 12.56
CA GLN A 387 -15.85 35.85 13.84
C GLN A 387 -16.57 34.56 14.36
N ASN A 388 -15.85 33.67 14.98
CA ASN A 388 -16.31 32.34 15.45
C ASN A 388 -16.84 31.40 14.36
N ALA A 389 -16.57 31.71 13.09
CA ALA A 389 -16.87 30.85 11.97
C ALA A 389 -15.79 29.79 11.78
N MET A 390 -16.21 28.54 11.51
CA MET A 390 -15.32 27.41 11.26
C MET A 390 -15.60 26.83 9.89
N GLY A 391 -14.53 26.51 9.16
CA GLY A 391 -14.56 25.71 7.95
C GLY A 391 -14.28 24.25 8.27
N VAL A 392 -14.94 23.34 7.59
CA VAL A 392 -14.76 21.89 7.78
C VAL A 392 -14.61 21.20 6.43
N LEU A 393 -13.68 20.26 6.34
CA LEU A 393 -13.57 19.44 5.15
C LEU A 393 -14.79 18.53 4.97
N LYS A 394 -15.23 18.36 3.73
CA LYS A 394 -16.32 17.48 3.35
C LYS A 394 -16.21 16.08 3.94
N GLN A 395 -15.02 15.46 3.84
CA GLN A 395 -14.80 14.10 4.36
C GLN A 395 -15.02 14.01 5.89
N LYS A 396 -14.63 15.05 6.63
CA LYS A 396 -14.85 15.14 8.07
C LYS A 396 -16.33 15.32 8.37
N ALA A 397 -16.98 16.23 7.64
CA ALA A 397 -18.40 16.51 7.80
C ALA A 397 -19.25 15.26 7.51
N GLU A 398 -18.97 14.52 6.45
CA GLU A 398 -19.65 13.28 6.11
C GLU A 398 -19.40 12.15 7.12
N ARG A 399 -18.16 12.01 7.61
CA ARG A 399 -17.78 10.97 8.58
C ARG A 399 -18.48 11.15 9.93
N ASP A 400 -18.61 12.37 10.39
CA ASP A 400 -19.09 12.70 11.73
C ASP A 400 -20.51 13.31 11.69
N ASP A 401 -21.22 13.29 10.56
CA ASP A 401 -22.57 13.85 10.30
C ASP A 401 -22.70 15.34 10.69
N LEU A 402 -21.63 16.14 10.47
CA LEU A 402 -21.58 17.56 10.80
C LEU A 402 -22.30 18.41 9.76
N LYS A 403 -22.99 19.46 10.20
CA LYS A 403 -23.81 20.34 9.35
C LYS A 403 -23.51 21.82 9.63
N ILE A 404 -23.87 22.67 8.68
CA ILE A 404 -23.83 24.11 8.87
C ILE A 404 -24.71 24.49 10.07
N GLY A 405 -24.13 25.28 10.97
CA GLY A 405 -24.77 25.73 12.21
C GLY A 405 -24.44 24.87 13.44
N ASP A 406 -23.76 23.72 13.27
CA ASP A 406 -23.33 22.93 14.41
C ASP A 406 -22.21 23.66 15.17
N GLU A 407 -22.20 23.51 16.47
CA GLU A 407 -21.21 24.11 17.37
C GLU A 407 -20.11 23.11 17.70
N ILE A 408 -18.87 23.54 17.50
CA ILE A 408 -17.64 22.77 17.82
C ILE A 408 -16.92 23.48 18.96
N THR A 409 -16.75 22.78 20.06
CA THR A 409 -16.03 23.30 21.22
C THR A 409 -14.61 22.75 21.24
N LEU A 410 -13.64 23.65 21.23
CA LEU A 410 -12.22 23.35 21.24
C LEU A 410 -11.56 23.90 22.52
N THR A 411 -10.58 23.20 23.04
CA THR A 411 -9.71 23.69 24.09
C THR A 411 -8.45 24.23 23.46
N ILE A 412 -8.34 25.57 23.43
CA ILE A 412 -7.19 26.27 22.83
C ILE A 412 -6.12 26.46 23.91
N PRO A 413 -4.86 26.07 23.66
CA PRO A 413 -3.77 26.35 24.61
C PRO A 413 -3.71 27.83 24.98
N GLU A 414 -3.51 28.13 26.26
CA GLU A 414 -3.43 29.48 26.84
C GLU A 414 -4.72 30.32 26.79
N GLN A 415 -5.73 29.97 25.98
CA GLN A 415 -7.01 30.71 25.86
C GLN A 415 -8.19 30.02 26.52
N GLY A 416 -8.11 28.72 26.73
CA GLY A 416 -9.18 27.93 27.37
C GLY A 416 -10.18 27.37 26.36
N VAL A 417 -11.42 27.20 26.81
CA VAL A 417 -12.49 26.56 26.02
C VAL A 417 -13.21 27.61 25.18
N GLU A 418 -13.19 27.42 23.87
CA GLU A 418 -13.82 28.28 22.88
C GLU A 418 -14.79 27.48 22.00
N THR A 419 -15.89 28.12 21.57
CA THR A 419 -16.91 27.49 20.73
C THR A 419 -16.99 28.19 19.38
N TYR A 420 -16.94 27.38 18.32
CA TYR A 420 -17.00 27.81 16.93
C TYR A 420 -18.23 27.22 16.25
N VAL A 421 -18.76 27.92 15.26
CA VAL A 421 -19.93 27.49 14.49
C VAL A 421 -19.49 27.07 13.08
N ILE A 422 -19.84 25.88 12.65
CA ILE A 422 -19.60 25.44 11.30
C ILE A 422 -20.37 26.32 10.32
N SER A 423 -19.67 27.11 9.53
CA SER A 423 -20.23 28.07 8.60
C SER A 423 -19.94 27.73 7.14
N TYR A 424 -18.96 26.87 6.89
CA TYR A 424 -18.50 26.50 5.56
C TYR A 424 -18.03 25.05 5.53
N ILE A 425 -18.59 24.25 4.61
CA ILE A 425 -18.13 22.89 4.32
C ILE A 425 -17.63 22.92 2.88
N PHE A 426 -16.38 22.51 2.68
CA PHE A 426 -15.72 22.55 1.39
C PHE A 426 -14.89 21.29 1.13
N ASP A 427 -14.73 20.97 -0.13
CA ASP A 427 -13.85 19.89 -0.58
C ASP A 427 -12.49 20.47 -1.01
N TRP A 428 -11.44 19.96 -0.42
CA TRP A 428 -10.07 20.33 -0.74
C TRP A 428 -9.29 19.05 -1.04
N THR A 429 -8.94 18.86 -2.31
CA THR A 429 -8.38 17.58 -2.80
C THR A 429 -7.04 17.23 -2.14
N THR A 430 -6.23 18.25 -1.79
CA THR A 430 -4.93 18.07 -1.12
C THR A 430 -4.86 18.99 0.10
N PRO A 431 -5.69 18.75 1.13
CA PRO A 431 -5.69 19.61 2.31
C PRO A 431 -4.39 19.44 3.10
N PRO A 432 -3.97 20.49 3.84
CA PRO A 432 -3.00 20.32 4.92
C PRO A 432 -3.53 19.29 5.95
N ALA A 433 -2.67 18.91 6.89
CA ALA A 433 -2.96 17.83 7.86
C ALA A 433 -4.09 18.18 8.88
N ALA A 434 -4.96 19.13 8.57
CA ALA A 434 -6.08 19.59 9.40
C ALA A 434 -7.42 19.23 8.74
N GLU A 435 -8.44 19.01 9.55
CA GLU A 435 -9.82 18.75 9.09
C GLU A 435 -10.79 19.92 9.41
N PHE A 436 -10.40 20.76 10.37
CA PHE A 436 -11.09 21.98 10.76
C PHE A 436 -10.20 23.19 10.51
N PHE A 437 -10.79 24.29 10.06
CA PHE A 437 -10.05 25.49 9.66
C PHE A 437 -10.68 26.75 10.24
N LEU A 438 -9.81 27.70 10.62
CA LEU A 438 -10.15 29.05 11.01
C LEU A 438 -9.31 30.04 10.18
N LEU A 439 -9.76 31.29 10.08
CA LEU A 439 -8.94 32.33 9.46
C LEU A 439 -7.81 32.76 10.41
N ILE A 440 -6.59 32.85 9.88
CA ILE A 440 -5.40 33.21 10.65
C ILE A 440 -5.60 34.56 11.33
N ASP A 441 -6.07 35.56 10.60
CA ASP A 441 -6.17 36.94 11.09
C ASP A 441 -7.25 37.15 12.15
N ASN A 442 -8.20 36.24 12.29
CA ASN A 442 -9.27 36.36 13.28
C ASN A 442 -8.85 35.92 14.69
N TYR A 443 -7.72 35.20 14.84
CA TYR A 443 -7.36 34.59 16.11
C TYR A 443 -5.90 34.77 16.47
N SER A 444 -5.65 35.36 17.66
CA SER A 444 -4.33 35.68 18.16
C SER A 444 -3.41 34.49 18.35
N PHE A 445 -3.97 33.28 18.61
CA PHE A 445 -3.15 32.08 18.74
C PHE A 445 -2.55 31.63 17.42
N PHE A 446 -3.15 31.96 16.26
CA PHE A 446 -2.51 31.76 14.97
C PHE A 446 -1.54 32.90 14.62
N THR A 447 -1.89 34.17 14.92
CA THR A 447 -1.01 35.30 14.61
C THR A 447 0.25 35.30 15.44
N ASN A 448 0.23 34.72 16.64
CA ASN A 448 1.39 34.55 17.50
C ASN A 448 2.29 33.39 17.14
N GLU A 449 1.80 32.46 16.27
CA GLU A 449 2.65 31.38 15.76
C GLU A 449 3.79 31.98 14.91
N SER A 450 4.98 31.45 15.14
CA SER A 450 6.20 31.92 14.42
C SER A 450 6.50 31.12 13.15
N LEU A 451 5.64 30.14 12.80
CA LEU A 451 5.87 29.21 11.72
C LEU A 451 4.64 29.07 10.82
N ASP A 452 4.86 29.19 9.52
CA ASP A 452 3.91 28.83 8.49
C ASP A 452 4.12 27.36 8.09
N THR A 453 3.06 26.66 7.73
CA THR A 453 3.14 25.27 7.24
C THR A 453 3.45 25.27 5.74
N GLU A 454 2.70 26.07 4.99
CA GLU A 454 2.84 26.26 3.55
C GLU A 454 2.50 27.71 3.18
N ILE A 455 3.14 28.21 2.14
CA ILE A 455 2.92 29.53 1.60
C ILE A 455 2.64 29.38 0.10
N TYR A 456 1.50 29.89 -0.36
CA TYR A 456 1.10 29.91 -1.76
C TYR A 456 1.06 31.34 -2.26
N PHE A 457 1.59 31.62 -3.45
CA PHE A 457 1.55 32.97 -3.99
C PHE A 457 1.62 33.03 -5.51
N ASN A 458 1.14 34.18 -6.04
CA ASN A 458 1.21 34.53 -7.45
C ASN A 458 2.16 35.72 -7.64
N VAL A 459 2.78 35.77 -8.80
CA VAL A 459 3.69 36.87 -9.19
C VAL A 459 3.16 37.61 -10.42
N LYS A 460 3.56 38.89 -10.58
CA LYS A 460 3.19 39.71 -11.74
C LYS A 460 3.72 39.14 -13.05
N ASN A 461 4.96 38.66 -13.05
CA ASN A 461 5.63 38.12 -14.21
C ASN A 461 6.47 36.91 -13.80
N LYS A 462 6.15 35.75 -14.36
CA LYS A 462 6.93 34.53 -14.18
C LYS A 462 8.06 34.50 -15.21
N ASN A 463 9.25 34.96 -14.77
CA ASN A 463 10.48 34.97 -15.58
C ASN A 463 11.70 34.61 -14.74
N ASP A 464 12.84 34.37 -15.40
CA ASP A 464 14.08 33.93 -14.75
C ASP A 464 14.58 34.93 -13.69
N ALA A 465 14.41 36.22 -13.89
CA ALA A 465 14.83 37.25 -12.93
C ALA A 465 13.97 37.19 -11.65
N THR A 466 12.67 36.96 -11.77
CA THR A 466 11.78 36.79 -10.61
C THR A 466 12.13 35.49 -9.88
N GLN A 467 12.39 34.39 -10.62
CA GLN A 467 12.80 33.13 -10.04
C GLN A 467 14.11 33.26 -9.25
N GLU A 468 15.14 33.86 -9.84
CA GLU A 468 16.44 34.08 -9.19
C GLU A 468 16.33 34.89 -7.90
N LYS A 469 15.47 35.92 -7.90
CA LYS A 469 15.20 36.76 -6.72
C LYS A 469 14.49 35.96 -5.62
N LEU A 470 13.49 35.15 -5.97
CA LEU A 470 12.78 34.27 -5.04
C LEU A 470 13.72 33.23 -4.45
N ASP A 471 14.56 32.61 -5.29
CA ASP A 471 15.54 31.63 -4.85
C ASP A 471 16.56 32.21 -3.87
N GLN A 472 16.99 33.45 -4.09
CA GLN A 472 17.89 34.16 -3.17
C GLN A 472 17.24 34.39 -1.80
N ILE A 473 15.99 34.85 -1.77
CA ILE A 473 15.25 35.05 -0.51
C ILE A 473 15.05 33.73 0.24
N VAL A 474 14.61 32.68 -0.46
CA VAL A 474 14.36 31.39 0.17
C VAL A 474 15.66 30.74 0.67
N ALA A 475 16.81 31.02 0.04
CA ALA A 475 18.12 30.51 0.48
C ALA A 475 18.51 30.99 1.89
N ASP A 476 18.00 32.14 2.36
CA ASP A 476 18.23 32.67 3.71
C ASP A 476 17.40 31.91 4.78
N TYR A 477 16.45 31.06 4.36
CA TYR A 477 15.58 30.27 5.23
C TYR A 477 15.87 28.77 5.11
N PRO A 478 16.85 28.22 5.83
CA PRO A 478 17.20 26.81 5.76
C PRO A 478 15.99 25.93 6.16
N GLY A 479 15.60 25.05 5.27
CA GLY A 479 14.45 24.16 5.47
C GLY A 479 13.19 24.60 4.72
N ALA A 480 13.15 25.78 4.10
CA ALA A 480 12.13 26.16 3.13
C ALA A 480 12.52 25.69 1.72
N LYS A 481 11.57 25.27 0.93
CA LYS A 481 11.78 24.86 -0.46
C LYS A 481 10.74 25.51 -1.37
N LEU A 482 11.22 26.34 -2.29
CA LEU A 482 10.40 26.97 -3.32
C LEU A 482 10.15 25.99 -4.46
N ARG A 483 8.90 25.93 -4.92
CA ARG A 483 8.48 25.13 -6.08
C ARG A 483 7.48 25.93 -6.91
N ASP A 484 7.62 25.85 -8.20
CA ASP A 484 6.55 26.20 -9.11
C ASP A 484 5.67 24.97 -9.42
N GLN A 485 4.67 25.11 -10.26
CA GLN A 485 3.75 24.00 -10.61
C GLN A 485 4.51 22.81 -11.21
N ASP A 486 5.50 23.05 -12.09
CA ASP A 486 6.29 21.97 -12.68
C ASP A 486 7.16 21.27 -11.62
N GLY A 487 7.75 22.02 -10.72
CA GLY A 487 8.53 21.50 -9.59
C GLY A 487 7.68 20.67 -8.61
N LEU A 488 6.42 21.05 -8.39
CA LEU A 488 5.48 20.26 -7.58
C LEU A 488 5.15 18.92 -8.25
N VAL A 489 4.90 18.92 -9.56
CA VAL A 489 4.67 17.69 -10.33
C VAL A 489 5.91 16.80 -10.31
N GLU A 490 7.10 17.38 -10.52
CA GLU A 490 8.35 16.62 -10.51
C GLU A 490 8.63 15.99 -9.13
N GLU A 491 8.38 16.72 -8.05
CA GLU A 491 8.56 16.20 -6.69
C GLU A 491 7.55 15.09 -6.38
N ALA A 492 6.26 15.30 -6.70
CA ALA A 492 5.24 14.26 -6.55
C ALA A 492 5.60 13.00 -7.36
N ASN A 493 6.04 13.16 -8.60
CA ASN A 493 6.51 12.06 -9.45
C ASN A 493 7.74 11.36 -8.86
N THR A 494 8.66 12.12 -8.27
CA THR A 494 9.87 11.55 -7.63
C THR A 494 9.50 10.73 -6.38
N GLN A 495 8.62 11.24 -5.53
CA GLN A 495 8.14 10.51 -4.35
C GLN A 495 7.38 9.24 -4.75
N ILE A 496 6.50 9.33 -5.76
CA ILE A 496 5.79 8.19 -6.32
C ILE A 496 6.80 7.17 -6.89
N GLN A 497 7.80 7.62 -7.64
CA GLN A 497 8.82 6.74 -8.21
C GLN A 497 9.65 6.02 -7.13
N GLN A 498 9.98 6.70 -6.05
CA GLN A 498 10.69 6.10 -4.92
C GLN A 498 9.84 4.99 -4.27
N LEU A 499 8.55 5.26 -4.01
CA LEU A 499 7.61 4.27 -3.49
C LEU A 499 7.50 3.06 -4.43
N LEU A 500 7.36 3.32 -5.73
CA LEU A 500 7.26 2.28 -6.75
C LEU A 500 8.52 1.43 -6.86
N ASN A 501 9.72 2.02 -6.68
CA ASN A 501 10.96 1.27 -6.69
C ASN A 501 11.00 0.21 -5.56
N VAL A 502 10.44 0.52 -4.40
CA VAL A 502 10.27 -0.44 -3.30
C VAL A 502 9.29 -1.56 -3.72
N ILE A 503 8.15 -1.20 -4.30
CA ILE A 503 7.16 -2.15 -4.82
C ILE A 503 7.78 -3.04 -5.91
N TYR A 504 8.51 -2.47 -6.86
CA TYR A 504 9.22 -3.23 -7.91
C TYR A 504 10.26 -4.19 -7.32
N GLY A 505 10.95 -3.80 -6.24
CA GLY A 505 11.85 -4.68 -5.51
C GLY A 505 11.13 -5.95 -5.01
N PHE A 506 9.98 -5.80 -4.36
CA PHE A 506 9.18 -6.95 -3.90
C PHE A 506 8.58 -7.76 -5.05
N LEU A 507 8.11 -7.10 -6.10
CA LEU A 507 7.58 -7.79 -7.29
C LEU A 507 8.66 -8.59 -8.02
N SER A 508 9.89 -8.08 -8.08
CA SER A 508 11.01 -8.78 -8.73
C SER A 508 11.26 -10.15 -8.10
N ILE A 509 11.13 -10.26 -6.77
CA ILE A 509 11.25 -11.54 -6.07
C ILE A 509 10.12 -12.49 -6.48
N SER A 510 8.89 -12.00 -6.56
CA SER A 510 7.74 -12.82 -6.97
C SER A 510 7.87 -13.30 -8.42
N VAL A 511 8.36 -12.45 -9.33
CA VAL A 511 8.66 -12.81 -10.72
C VAL A 511 9.79 -13.83 -10.80
N PHE A 512 10.84 -13.67 -9.98
CA PHE A 512 11.96 -14.61 -9.91
C PHE A 512 11.48 -15.99 -9.43
N VAL A 513 10.62 -16.04 -8.41
CA VAL A 513 9.99 -17.28 -7.94
C VAL A 513 9.12 -17.92 -9.04
N ALA A 514 8.36 -17.12 -9.80
CA ALA A 514 7.58 -17.61 -10.94
C ALA A 514 8.46 -18.21 -12.05
N LEU A 515 9.62 -17.60 -12.36
CA LEU A 515 10.60 -18.14 -13.32
C LEU A 515 11.15 -19.49 -12.86
N PHE A 516 11.47 -19.64 -11.58
CA PHE A 516 11.85 -20.95 -11.02
C PHE A 516 10.74 -22.00 -11.19
N GLY A 517 9.48 -21.59 -10.98
CA GLY A 517 8.33 -22.47 -11.23
C GLY A 517 8.25 -22.94 -12.69
N ILE A 518 8.58 -22.10 -13.64
CA ILE A 518 8.61 -22.44 -15.07
C ILE A 518 9.76 -23.40 -15.37
N THR A 519 10.98 -23.10 -14.90
CA THR A 519 12.16 -23.93 -15.18
C THR A 519 12.06 -25.33 -14.57
N ASN A 520 11.34 -25.49 -13.46
CA ASN A 520 11.11 -26.76 -12.77
C ASN A 520 9.96 -27.59 -13.38
N THR A 521 9.22 -27.06 -14.36
CA THR A 521 8.08 -27.74 -14.99
C THR A 521 8.44 -28.32 -16.34
#